data_242bd8d696e2aaed2f6af16e55a5dd6a
#
_entry.id   242bd8d696e2aaed2f6af16e55a5dd6a
#
_cell.length_a   1.000
_cell.length_b   1.000
_cell.length_c   1.000
_cell.angle_alpha   90.00
_cell.angle_beta   90.00
_cell.angle_gamma   90.00
#
_symmetry.space_group_name_H-M   'P 1'
#
loop_
_entity.id
_entity.type
_entity.pdbx_description
1 polymer ?
#
loop_
_entity_poly.entity_id
_entity_poly.type
_entity_poly.pdbx_seq_one_letter_code
_entity_poly.pdbx_strand_id
1 'polypeptide(L)'
;EEPGSDDPEKSTPVANELRRIVKNGNLVRSSEINVALFSAARRELWREKIQPALQRGEIVLSARNYISTLAYQGYGDGLDTEEIMRMTKLFTDERYLQPDAMIILTLSNAQRQQRIAERGRITHPDTFESREQSFQDRVNAGYEAVARTYDIPLLSADGDVWAVQAAVREAIH
;
A
#
# COMPACT_ATOMS: atom_id res chain seq x y z
N GLU A 1 -0.79 7.16 -4.09
CA GLU A 1 0.48 6.96 -3.40
C GLU A 1 0.20 6.53 -1.96
N GLU A 2 1.15 5.85 -1.32
CA GLU A 2 1.10 5.56 0.11
C GLU A 2 0.99 6.85 0.93
N PRO A 3 0.49 6.79 2.18
CA PRO A 3 0.46 7.95 3.04
C PRO A 3 1.84 8.62 3.14
N GLY A 4 1.90 9.86 2.73
CA GLY A 4 3.14 10.59 2.51
C GLY A 4 3.68 10.42 1.08
N SER A 5 4.23 11.48 0.54
CA SER A 5 4.80 11.54 -0.81
C SER A 5 6.16 12.23 -0.75
N ASP A 6 7.02 11.89 -1.71
CA ASP A 6 8.25 12.65 -1.94
C ASP A 6 7.95 13.98 -2.68
N ASP A 7 6.72 14.13 -3.19
CA ASP A 7 6.18 15.37 -3.75
C ASP A 7 5.36 16.10 -2.67
N PRO A 8 5.82 17.27 -2.18
CA PRO A 8 5.17 17.99 -1.09
C PRO A 8 3.75 18.47 -1.43
N GLU A 9 3.39 18.59 -2.71
CA GLU A 9 2.06 19.01 -3.13
C GLU A 9 1.02 17.88 -3.06
N LYS A 10 1.46 16.62 -3.14
CA LYS A 10 0.59 15.44 -3.16
C LYS A 10 0.21 14.88 -1.80
N SER A 11 0.86 15.35 -0.75
CA SER A 11 0.62 14.86 0.61
C SER A 11 0.53 16.02 1.59
N THR A 12 0.64 15.74 2.88
CA THR A 12 0.67 16.74 3.95
C THR A 12 2.05 16.78 4.62
N PRO A 13 2.46 17.90 5.22
CA PRO A 13 3.74 17.98 5.92
C PRO A 13 3.88 16.90 7.00
N VAL A 14 2.83 16.63 7.78
CA VAL A 14 2.83 15.59 8.83
C VAL A 14 2.99 14.20 8.23
N ALA A 15 2.21 13.86 7.19
CA ALA A 15 2.33 12.56 6.53
C ALA A 15 3.72 12.35 5.90
N ASN A 16 4.35 13.42 5.38
CA ASN A 16 5.70 13.35 4.83
C ASN A 16 6.75 13.08 5.90
N GLU A 17 6.65 13.69 7.08
CA GLU A 17 7.55 13.41 8.20
C GLU A 17 7.39 11.96 8.71
N LEU A 18 6.16 11.48 8.85
CA LEU A 18 5.91 10.09 9.22
C LEU A 18 6.51 9.12 8.19
N ARG A 19 6.35 9.41 6.89
CA ARG A 19 6.97 8.63 5.80
C ARG A 19 8.50 8.65 5.88
N ARG A 20 9.13 9.79 6.20
CA ARG A 20 10.58 9.91 6.40
C ARG A 20 11.07 8.98 7.50
N ILE A 21 10.32 8.89 8.61
CA ILE A 21 10.62 7.94 9.68
C ILE A 21 10.50 6.49 9.20
N VAL A 22 9.43 6.15 8.48
CA VAL A 22 9.20 4.80 7.95
C VAL A 22 10.30 4.36 6.98
N LYS A 23 10.74 5.25 6.08
CA LYS A 23 11.79 4.97 5.10
C LYS A 23 13.19 4.85 5.71
N ASN A 24 13.42 5.41 6.89
CA ASN A 24 14.73 5.39 7.52
C ASN A 24 15.07 4.01 8.10
N GLY A 25 15.83 3.22 7.34
CA GLY A 25 16.27 1.89 7.74
C GLY A 25 17.23 1.86 8.96
N ASN A 26 17.84 3.00 9.32
CA ASN A 26 18.70 3.10 10.50
C ASN A 26 17.89 3.19 11.82
N LEU A 27 16.59 3.48 11.74
CA LEU A 27 15.70 3.51 12.89
C LEU A 27 15.09 2.13 13.08
N VAL A 28 15.73 1.32 13.95
CA VAL A 28 15.19 0.01 14.34
C VAL A 28 13.88 0.23 15.10
N ARG A 29 12.81 -0.44 14.64
CA ARG A 29 11.48 -0.35 15.25
C ARG A 29 10.69 -1.64 15.02
N SER A 30 9.74 -1.89 15.89
CA SER A 30 8.87 -3.06 15.75
C SER A 30 7.82 -2.87 14.65
N SER A 31 7.21 -3.96 14.24
CA SER A 31 6.17 -3.95 13.20
C SER A 31 4.91 -3.21 13.65
N GLU A 32 4.58 -3.26 14.95
CA GLU A 32 3.48 -2.49 15.55
C GLU A 32 3.69 -0.97 15.40
N ILE A 33 4.93 -0.51 15.60
CA ILE A 33 5.29 0.89 15.39
C ILE A 33 5.12 1.27 13.91
N ASN A 34 5.46 0.38 12.97
CA ASN A 34 5.20 0.62 11.56
C ASN A 34 3.70 0.74 11.26
N VAL A 35 2.86 -0.13 11.84
CA VAL A 35 1.38 -0.03 11.72
C VAL A 35 0.87 1.31 12.25
N ALA A 36 1.38 1.75 13.42
CA ALA A 36 0.99 3.02 14.02
C ALA A 36 1.39 4.23 13.13
N LEU A 37 2.61 4.23 12.59
CA LEU A 37 3.11 5.30 11.71
C LEU A 37 2.30 5.37 10.40
N PHE A 38 2.02 4.22 9.76
CA PHE A 38 1.18 4.17 8.57
C PHE A 38 -0.25 4.61 8.88
N SER A 39 -0.81 4.22 10.02
CA SER A 39 -2.17 4.60 10.42
C SER A 39 -2.26 6.10 10.70
N ALA A 40 -1.28 6.69 11.37
CA ALA A 40 -1.21 8.13 11.61
C ALA A 40 -1.09 8.92 10.29
N ALA A 41 -0.21 8.50 9.38
CA ALA A 41 -0.05 9.15 8.08
C ALA A 41 -1.33 9.02 7.23
N ARG A 42 -2.02 7.89 7.32
CA ARG A 42 -3.31 7.63 6.66
C ARG A 42 -4.42 8.51 7.21
N ARG A 43 -4.49 8.71 8.55
CA ARG A 43 -5.42 9.64 9.20
C ARG A 43 -5.26 11.03 8.68
N GLU A 44 -4.02 11.49 8.60
CA GLU A 44 -3.70 12.82 8.13
C GLU A 44 -4.13 13.02 6.67
N LEU A 45 -3.75 12.07 5.80
CA LEU A 45 -4.11 12.10 4.37
C LEU A 45 -5.63 12.04 4.17
N TRP A 46 -6.33 11.21 4.94
CA TRP A 46 -7.79 11.10 4.89
C TRP A 46 -8.46 12.43 5.19
N ARG A 47 -8.10 13.05 6.31
CA ARG A 47 -8.73 14.31 6.74
C ARG A 47 -8.42 15.50 5.85
N GLU A 48 -7.17 15.62 5.45
CA GLU A 48 -6.69 16.86 4.81
C GLU A 48 -6.81 16.84 3.28
N LYS A 49 -6.88 15.66 2.69
CA LYS A 49 -6.88 15.51 1.22
C LYS A 49 -8.07 14.68 0.70
N ILE A 50 -8.22 13.43 1.14
CA ILE A 50 -9.15 12.48 0.51
C ILE A 50 -10.60 12.86 0.81
N GLN A 51 -10.97 12.98 2.08
CA GLN A 51 -12.33 13.30 2.48
C GLN A 51 -12.83 14.64 1.88
N PRO A 52 -12.07 15.75 1.92
CA PRO A 52 -12.48 16.99 1.28
C PRO A 52 -12.65 16.87 -0.24
N ALA A 53 -11.78 16.11 -0.92
CA ALA A 53 -11.90 15.88 -2.36
C ALA A 53 -13.19 15.11 -2.70
N LEU A 54 -13.49 14.04 -1.96
CA LEU A 54 -14.73 13.27 -2.13
C LEU A 54 -15.97 14.12 -1.86
N GLN A 55 -15.93 15.02 -0.84
CA GLN A 55 -17.03 15.94 -0.55
C GLN A 55 -17.31 16.94 -1.68
N ARG A 56 -16.27 17.28 -2.46
CA ARG A 56 -16.42 18.11 -3.67
C ARG A 56 -16.84 17.33 -4.91
N GLY A 57 -17.05 16.01 -4.80
CA GLY A 57 -17.39 15.13 -5.93
C GLY A 57 -16.20 14.80 -6.83
N GLU A 58 -14.98 14.98 -6.36
CA GLU A 58 -13.77 14.66 -7.11
C GLU A 58 -13.48 13.14 -7.07
N ILE A 59 -12.82 12.65 -8.12
CA ILE A 59 -12.30 11.27 -8.19
C ILE A 59 -10.96 11.22 -7.45
N VAL A 60 -10.86 10.30 -6.49
CA VAL A 60 -9.62 10.06 -5.75
C VAL A 60 -9.03 8.71 -6.16
N LEU A 61 -7.82 8.74 -6.70
CA LEU A 61 -7.05 7.53 -7.01
C LEU A 61 -5.93 7.36 -5.99
N SER A 62 -5.91 6.22 -5.31
CA SER A 62 -4.88 5.86 -4.35
C SER A 62 -4.10 4.65 -4.82
N ALA A 63 -2.79 4.84 -5.06
CA ALA A 63 -1.88 3.72 -5.24
C ALA A 63 -1.44 3.22 -3.86
N ARG A 64 -1.91 2.03 -3.46
CA ARG A 64 -1.77 1.42 -2.14
C ARG A 64 -2.67 2.08 -1.07
N ASN A 65 -3.04 1.29 -0.08
CA ASN A 65 -3.87 1.69 1.05
C ASN A 65 -3.62 0.75 2.25
N TYR A 66 -4.59 0.59 3.15
CA TYR A 66 -4.49 -0.30 4.31
C TYR A 66 -4.27 -1.78 3.95
N ILE A 67 -4.68 -2.22 2.75
CA ILE A 67 -4.43 -3.57 2.25
C ILE A 67 -2.92 -3.89 2.24
N SER A 68 -2.09 -2.91 1.89
CA SER A 68 -0.64 -3.07 1.98
C SER A 68 -0.15 -3.30 3.42
N THR A 69 -0.77 -2.68 4.40
CA THR A 69 -0.44 -2.91 5.82
C THR A 69 -0.83 -4.32 6.26
N LEU A 70 -1.98 -4.81 5.82
CA LEU A 70 -2.38 -6.22 6.06
C LEU A 70 -1.36 -7.19 5.43
N ALA A 71 -0.96 -6.95 4.17
CA ALA A 71 -0.02 -7.84 3.49
C ALA A 71 1.39 -7.78 4.12
N TYR A 72 1.93 -6.59 4.39
CA TYR A 72 3.30 -6.43 4.89
C TYR A 72 3.42 -6.70 6.39
N GLN A 73 2.65 -6.01 7.22
CA GLN A 73 2.74 -6.15 8.67
C GLN A 73 1.93 -7.34 9.20
N GLY A 74 0.78 -7.64 8.60
CA GLY A 74 0.00 -8.82 8.94
C GLY A 74 0.71 -10.09 8.49
N TYR A 75 0.69 -10.39 7.22
CA TYR A 75 1.24 -11.65 6.70
C TYR A 75 2.77 -11.66 6.66
N GLY A 76 3.41 -10.57 6.25
CA GLY A 76 4.86 -10.48 6.17
C GLY A 76 5.55 -10.56 7.52
N ASP A 77 5.13 -9.74 8.48
CA ASP A 77 5.70 -9.64 9.84
C ASP A 77 4.99 -10.54 10.85
N GLY A 78 3.79 -11.07 10.55
CA GLY A 78 3.06 -11.99 11.41
C GLY A 78 2.19 -11.31 12.47
N LEU A 79 1.82 -10.04 12.30
CA LEU A 79 0.89 -9.37 13.21
C LEU A 79 -0.55 -9.81 12.96
N ASP A 80 -1.37 -9.73 14.00
CA ASP A 80 -2.80 -10.00 13.89
C ASP A 80 -3.49 -9.01 12.95
N THR A 81 -4.09 -9.55 11.89
CA THR A 81 -4.78 -8.75 10.88
C THR A 81 -6.04 -8.07 11.40
N GLU A 82 -6.73 -8.65 12.39
CA GLU A 82 -7.89 -8.04 13.02
C GLU A 82 -7.48 -6.81 13.86
N GLU A 83 -6.34 -6.87 14.54
CA GLU A 83 -5.79 -5.71 15.26
C GLU A 83 -5.38 -4.59 14.31
N ILE A 84 -4.76 -4.93 13.17
CA ILE A 84 -4.45 -3.95 12.13
C ILE A 84 -5.72 -3.28 11.60
N MET A 85 -6.79 -4.05 11.36
CA MET A 85 -8.07 -3.51 10.91
C MET A 85 -8.74 -2.64 11.97
N ARG A 86 -8.71 -3.03 13.25
CA ARG A 86 -9.21 -2.21 14.36
C ARG A 86 -8.49 -0.87 14.44
N MET A 87 -7.15 -0.88 14.33
CA MET A 87 -6.35 0.35 14.30
C MET A 87 -6.67 1.19 13.06
N THR A 88 -6.77 0.58 11.90
CA THR A 88 -7.13 1.29 10.66
C THR A 88 -8.48 2.00 10.79
N LYS A 89 -9.49 1.31 11.33
CA LYS A 89 -10.82 1.86 11.58
C LYS A 89 -10.80 3.01 12.59
N LEU A 90 -9.96 2.93 13.63
CA LEU A 90 -9.79 4.00 14.61
C LEU A 90 -9.22 5.29 13.99
N PHE A 91 -8.29 5.14 13.04
CA PHE A 91 -7.60 6.28 12.41
C PHE A 91 -8.30 6.83 11.16
N THR A 92 -9.25 6.08 10.58
CA THR A 92 -10.01 6.48 9.39
C THR A 92 -11.51 6.41 9.68
N ASP A 93 -12.31 6.11 8.68
CA ASP A 93 -13.73 5.82 8.82
C ASP A 93 -14.18 4.72 7.85
N GLU A 94 -15.47 4.39 7.86
CA GLU A 94 -16.02 3.33 7.00
C GLU A 94 -15.89 3.67 5.51
N ARG A 95 -16.05 4.94 5.13
CA ARG A 95 -15.91 5.36 3.74
C ARG A 95 -14.49 5.14 3.19
N TYR A 96 -13.47 5.29 4.05
CA TYR A 96 -12.09 4.98 3.67
C TYR A 96 -11.87 3.47 3.47
N LEU A 97 -12.51 2.65 4.31
CA LEU A 97 -12.40 1.19 4.25
C LEU A 97 -13.17 0.58 3.08
N GLN A 98 -14.17 1.28 2.56
CA GLN A 98 -15.04 0.85 1.49
C GLN A 98 -14.94 1.81 0.28
N PRO A 99 -13.81 1.82 -0.45
CA PRO A 99 -13.71 2.59 -1.68
C PRO A 99 -14.68 2.03 -2.74
N ASP A 100 -15.06 2.85 -3.71
CA ASP A 100 -16.00 2.45 -4.77
C ASP A 100 -15.45 1.32 -5.66
N ALA A 101 -14.12 1.28 -5.85
CA ALA A 101 -13.43 0.19 -6.53
C ALA A 101 -12.07 -0.08 -5.88
N MET A 102 -11.67 -1.34 -5.85
CA MET A 102 -10.36 -1.79 -5.37
C MET A 102 -9.88 -2.93 -6.25
N ILE A 103 -8.63 -2.91 -6.63
CA ILE A 103 -7.95 -3.99 -7.36
C ILE A 103 -6.56 -4.22 -6.80
N ILE A 104 -6.08 -5.43 -6.88
CA ILE A 104 -4.70 -5.79 -6.55
C ILE A 104 -4.01 -6.24 -7.84
N LEU A 105 -2.91 -5.57 -8.18
CA LEU A 105 -2.05 -5.97 -9.28
C LEU A 105 -0.99 -6.96 -8.78
N THR A 106 -0.88 -8.09 -9.45
CA THR A 106 0.12 -9.12 -9.17
C THR A 106 1.18 -9.14 -10.26
N LEU A 107 2.38 -9.59 -9.90
CA LEU A 107 3.48 -9.79 -10.83
C LEU A 107 4.07 -11.17 -10.62
N SER A 108 4.33 -11.90 -11.72
CA SER A 108 5.08 -13.14 -11.64
C SER A 108 6.51 -12.88 -11.16
N ASN A 109 7.11 -13.88 -10.50
CA ASN A 109 8.50 -13.75 -10.04
C ASN A 109 9.48 -13.46 -11.19
N ALA A 110 9.25 -14.03 -12.38
CA ALA A 110 10.07 -13.78 -13.55
C ALA A 110 10.02 -12.32 -13.99
N GLN A 111 8.82 -11.76 -14.14
CA GLN A 111 8.62 -10.35 -14.51
C GLN A 111 9.12 -9.39 -13.42
N ARG A 112 8.94 -9.75 -12.17
CA ARG A 112 9.48 -8.96 -11.05
C ARG A 112 11.00 -8.87 -11.12
N GLN A 113 11.69 -9.99 -11.30
CA GLN A 113 13.15 -10.02 -11.42
C GLN A 113 13.64 -9.24 -12.63
N GLN A 114 12.97 -9.38 -13.77
CA GLN A 114 13.28 -8.60 -14.96
C GLN A 114 13.18 -7.09 -14.70
N ARG A 115 12.06 -6.62 -14.14
CA ARG A 115 11.85 -5.18 -13.83
C ARG A 115 12.85 -4.64 -12.80
N ILE A 116 13.25 -5.45 -11.81
CA ILE A 116 14.30 -5.10 -10.86
C ILE A 116 15.65 -4.93 -11.60
N ALA A 117 15.99 -5.85 -12.49
CA ALA A 117 17.22 -5.78 -13.28
C ALA A 117 17.24 -4.55 -14.20
N GLU A 118 16.13 -4.25 -14.86
CA GLU A 118 15.98 -3.08 -15.76
C GLU A 118 16.07 -1.75 -15.01
N ARG A 119 15.49 -1.68 -13.80
CA ARG A 119 15.54 -0.48 -12.95
C ARG A 119 16.94 -0.17 -12.44
N GLY A 120 17.85 -1.15 -12.45
CA GLY A 120 19.20 -1.01 -11.93
C GLY A 120 19.26 -1.06 -10.40
N ARG A 121 20.50 -0.93 -9.85
CA ARG A 121 20.71 -0.91 -8.39
C ARG A 121 20.04 0.30 -7.76
N ILE A 122 19.13 0.03 -6.82
CA ILE A 122 18.62 1.07 -5.94
C ILE A 122 19.75 1.48 -5.01
N THR A 123 20.19 2.74 -5.11
CA THR A 123 21.25 3.27 -4.28
C THR A 123 20.89 3.33 -2.79
N HIS A 124 19.59 3.43 -2.49
CA HIS A 124 19.05 3.44 -1.13
C HIS A 124 17.76 2.60 -1.08
N PRO A 125 17.86 1.26 -0.93
CA PRO A 125 16.67 0.43 -0.76
C PRO A 125 15.96 0.86 0.53
N ASP A 126 14.63 0.92 0.47
CA ASP A 126 13.85 1.21 1.68
C ASP A 126 13.90 0.01 2.66
N THR A 127 13.38 0.22 3.86
CA THR A 127 13.36 -0.78 4.95
C THR A 127 12.69 -2.10 4.54
N PHE A 128 11.79 -2.09 3.56
CA PHE A 128 11.01 -3.25 3.14
C PHE A 128 11.58 -3.92 1.89
N GLU A 129 12.19 -3.16 0.98
CA GLU A 129 12.82 -3.69 -0.24
C GLU A 129 14.07 -4.52 0.06
N SER A 130 14.76 -4.24 1.17
CA SER A 130 15.96 -4.96 1.63
C SER A 130 15.67 -6.26 2.39
N ARG A 131 14.39 -6.60 2.65
CA ARG A 131 13.99 -7.79 3.39
C ARG A 131 14.24 -9.06 2.58
N GLU A 132 14.47 -10.18 3.29
CA GLU A 132 14.71 -11.49 2.71
C GLU A 132 13.58 -11.96 1.78
N GLN A 133 13.93 -12.84 0.83
CA GLN A 133 12.97 -13.40 -0.13
C GLN A 133 11.78 -14.07 0.57
N SER A 134 12.02 -14.78 1.66
CA SER A 134 10.97 -15.41 2.49
C SER A 134 9.91 -14.43 3.01
N PHE A 135 10.33 -13.21 3.36
CA PHE A 135 9.41 -12.13 3.73
C PHE A 135 8.57 -11.67 2.54
N GLN A 136 9.20 -11.48 1.37
CA GLN A 136 8.49 -11.10 0.16
C GLN A 136 7.47 -12.15 -0.28
N ASP A 137 7.80 -13.43 -0.12
CA ASP A 137 6.89 -14.53 -0.43
C ASP A 137 5.67 -14.52 0.50
N ARG A 138 5.85 -14.27 1.81
CA ARG A 138 4.73 -14.10 2.74
C ARG A 138 3.88 -12.89 2.41
N VAL A 139 4.48 -11.76 2.02
CA VAL A 139 3.74 -10.57 1.60
C VAL A 139 2.89 -10.84 0.35
N ASN A 140 3.44 -11.55 -0.65
CA ASN A 140 2.70 -11.92 -1.85
C ASN A 140 1.52 -12.84 -1.51
N ALA A 141 1.76 -13.90 -0.73
CA ALA A 141 0.69 -14.77 -0.22
C ALA A 141 -0.35 -13.99 0.59
N GLY A 142 0.09 -12.97 1.34
CA GLY A 142 -0.76 -12.04 2.08
C GLY A 142 -1.70 -11.26 1.18
N TYR A 143 -1.21 -10.70 0.07
CA TYR A 143 -2.07 -10.01 -0.90
C TYR A 143 -3.14 -10.94 -1.50
N GLU A 144 -2.77 -12.18 -1.83
CA GLU A 144 -3.73 -13.17 -2.33
C GLU A 144 -4.78 -13.56 -1.26
N ALA A 145 -4.35 -13.73 -0.01
CA ALA A 145 -5.27 -14.03 1.09
C ALA A 145 -6.24 -12.89 1.35
N VAL A 146 -5.73 -11.65 1.38
CA VAL A 146 -6.54 -10.43 1.54
C VAL A 146 -7.52 -10.27 0.38
N ALA A 147 -7.07 -10.50 -0.87
CA ALA A 147 -7.93 -10.45 -2.04
C ALA A 147 -9.12 -11.41 -1.91
N ARG A 148 -8.88 -12.66 -1.48
CA ARG A 148 -9.94 -13.64 -1.23
C ARG A 148 -10.87 -13.25 -0.08
N THR A 149 -10.32 -12.72 1.01
CA THR A 149 -11.10 -12.35 2.20
C THR A 149 -12.06 -11.19 1.94
N TYR A 150 -11.62 -10.22 1.13
CA TYR A 150 -12.38 -8.99 0.86
C TYR A 150 -12.99 -8.95 -0.55
N ASP A 151 -12.96 -10.06 -1.28
CA ASP A 151 -13.48 -10.18 -2.65
C ASP A 151 -12.91 -9.11 -3.60
N ILE A 152 -11.58 -8.91 -3.53
CA ILE A 152 -10.88 -7.91 -4.34
C ILE A 152 -10.33 -8.60 -5.60
N PRO A 153 -10.62 -8.10 -6.81
CA PRO A 153 -10.05 -8.63 -8.04
C PRO A 153 -8.51 -8.62 -8.03
N LEU A 154 -7.92 -9.78 -8.39
CA LEU A 154 -6.49 -9.92 -8.66
C LEU A 154 -6.26 -9.86 -10.15
N LEU A 155 -5.49 -8.88 -10.62
CA LEU A 155 -5.16 -8.71 -12.03
C LEU A 155 -3.65 -8.91 -12.25
N SER A 156 -3.29 -9.67 -13.28
CA SER A 156 -1.89 -9.79 -13.67
C SER A 156 -1.37 -8.50 -14.29
N ALA A 157 -0.22 -8.06 -13.83
CA ALA A 157 0.53 -6.95 -14.41
C ALA A 157 1.75 -7.43 -15.24
N ASP A 158 1.75 -8.70 -15.67
CA ASP A 158 2.85 -9.27 -16.48
C ASP A 158 2.83 -8.78 -17.94
N GLY A 159 1.71 -8.25 -18.42
CA GLY A 159 1.59 -7.67 -19.74
C GLY A 159 2.24 -6.30 -19.91
N ASP A 160 2.13 -5.76 -21.12
CA ASP A 160 2.48 -4.36 -21.35
C ASP A 160 1.50 -3.41 -20.65
N VAL A 161 1.89 -2.14 -20.56
CA VAL A 161 1.11 -1.14 -19.80
C VAL A 161 -0.30 -0.94 -20.34
N TRP A 162 -0.52 -1.10 -21.65
CA TRP A 162 -1.81 -0.90 -22.26
C TRP A 162 -2.76 -2.07 -22.01
N ALA A 163 -2.23 -3.30 -22.05
CA ALA A 163 -2.99 -4.51 -21.70
C ALA A 163 -3.42 -4.47 -20.22
N VAL A 164 -2.51 -4.11 -19.30
CA VAL A 164 -2.82 -3.95 -17.87
C VAL A 164 -3.86 -2.85 -17.67
N GLN A 165 -3.73 -1.71 -18.36
CA GLN A 165 -4.69 -0.63 -18.26
C GLN A 165 -6.10 -1.04 -18.75
N ALA A 166 -6.16 -1.83 -19.84
CA ALA A 166 -7.44 -2.34 -20.35
C ALA A 166 -8.11 -3.26 -19.32
N ALA A 167 -7.37 -4.21 -18.74
CA ALA A 167 -7.87 -5.10 -17.69
C ALA A 167 -8.34 -4.34 -16.44
N VAL A 168 -7.61 -3.30 -16.03
CA VAL A 168 -8.01 -2.43 -14.91
C VAL A 168 -9.32 -1.72 -15.22
N ARG A 169 -9.48 -1.16 -16.40
CA ARG A 169 -10.73 -0.49 -16.80
C ARG A 169 -11.92 -1.44 -16.81
N GLU A 170 -11.74 -2.64 -17.32
CA GLU A 170 -12.80 -3.67 -17.34
C GLU A 170 -13.22 -4.08 -15.91
N ALA A 171 -12.27 -4.17 -14.98
CA ALA A 171 -12.54 -4.58 -13.61
C ALA A 171 -13.23 -3.51 -12.74
N ILE A 172 -13.24 -2.23 -13.14
CA ILE A 172 -13.87 -1.13 -12.38
C ILE A 172 -15.20 -0.66 -12.98
N HIS A 173 -15.65 -1.27 -14.08
CA HIS A 173 -16.96 -1.04 -14.71
C HIS A 173 -17.95 -2.13 -14.33
#